data_b651f8a796cf7782eac63ca177d31e56
#
_entry.id   b651f8a796cf7782eac63ca177d31e56
#
_cell.length_a   1.000
_cell.length_b   1.000
_cell.length_c   1.000
_cell.angle_alpha   90.00
_cell.angle_beta   90.00
_cell.angle_gamma   90.00
#
_symmetry.space_group_name_H-M   'P 1'
#
loop_
_entity.id
_entity.type
_entity.pdbx_description
1 polymer ?
#
loop_
_entity_poly.entity_id
_entity_poly.type
_entity_poly.pdbx_seq_one_letter_code
_entity_poly.pdbx_strand_id
1 'polypeptide(L)'
;REPVARQAGASQVRLPPGNPLPDLDAVDTSGDGVDILHYGEVDAGEDTPEVLIVSIGAMSARSLEAAKLLGEQGINVTVIDPRWVAPVAGSVVALAADHDLVVTAEDGLIRGGIGSMIAEALSAAEVDTPVRRLGAPGYFPKHGSRGEVLEDFGLTPELIASSIVEWVENLTADATALE
;
A
#
# COMPACT_ATOMS: atom_id res chain seq x y z
N ARG A 1 24.26 8.41 -14.32
CA ARG A 1 23.81 7.85 -13.02
C ARG A 1 22.69 8.73 -12.53
N GLU A 2 21.50 8.17 -12.45
CA GLU A 2 20.34 8.87 -11.94
C GLU A 2 20.50 9.15 -10.45
N PRO A 3 19.99 10.27 -9.94
CA PRO A 3 20.05 10.58 -8.53
C PRO A 3 19.25 9.56 -7.73
N VAL A 4 19.85 9.03 -6.70
CA VAL A 4 19.20 8.18 -5.72
C VAL A 4 18.59 9.13 -4.69
N ALA A 5 17.27 9.14 -4.60
CA ALA A 5 16.61 9.86 -3.52
C ALA A 5 16.87 9.12 -2.20
N ARG A 6 17.39 9.84 -1.23
CA ARG A 6 17.42 9.37 0.16
C ARG A 6 16.15 9.87 0.82
N GLN A 7 15.25 8.99 1.12
CA GLN A 7 14.28 9.24 2.17
C GLN A 7 15.01 9.18 3.50
N ALA A 8 14.66 10.06 4.43
CA ALA A 8 15.33 10.15 5.71
C ALA A 8 15.24 8.81 6.45
N GLY A 9 16.39 8.16 6.66
CA GLY A 9 16.51 6.87 7.34
C GLY A 9 16.12 5.66 6.53
N ALA A 10 15.68 5.82 5.31
CA ALA A 10 15.11 4.77 4.48
C ALA A 10 16.10 4.06 3.58
N SER A 11 15.74 2.87 3.17
CA SER A 11 16.25 2.18 2.00
C SER A 11 16.24 3.12 0.78
N GLN A 12 17.28 3.02 -0.06
CA GLN A 12 17.37 3.84 -1.26
C GLN A 12 16.26 3.47 -2.25
N VAL A 13 15.28 4.34 -2.41
CA VAL A 13 14.26 4.20 -3.45
C VAL A 13 14.82 4.75 -4.75
N ARG A 14 14.98 3.87 -5.74
CA ARG A 14 15.34 4.26 -7.09
C ARG A 14 14.06 4.46 -7.88
N LEU A 15 13.61 5.71 -7.97
CA LEU A 15 12.44 6.03 -8.77
C LEU A 15 12.80 6.02 -10.26
N PRO A 16 11.91 5.50 -11.13
CA PRO A 16 12.05 5.64 -12.56
C PRO A 16 12.03 7.12 -12.99
N PRO A 17 12.66 7.49 -14.11
CA PRO A 17 12.56 8.83 -14.64
C PRO A 17 11.10 9.25 -14.82
N GLY A 18 10.75 10.44 -14.31
CA GLY A 18 9.43 11.03 -14.49
C GLY A 18 8.43 10.74 -13.34
N ASN A 19 8.79 9.95 -12.34
CA ASN A 19 7.96 9.86 -11.13
C ASN A 19 8.31 11.01 -10.17
N PRO A 20 7.32 11.81 -9.73
CA PRO A 20 7.56 12.81 -8.69
C PRO A 20 7.99 12.09 -7.41
N LEU A 21 8.97 12.66 -6.72
CA LEU A 21 9.29 12.23 -5.36
C LEU A 21 8.15 12.66 -4.45
N PRO A 22 7.74 11.83 -3.47
CA PRO A 22 6.90 12.32 -2.39
C PRO A 22 7.59 13.51 -1.71
N ASP A 23 6.81 14.45 -1.23
CA ASP A 23 7.31 15.56 -0.43
C ASP A 23 7.96 14.99 0.83
N LEU A 24 9.28 15.04 0.89
CA LEU A 24 10.04 14.44 2.00
C LEU A 24 9.79 15.15 3.33
N ASP A 25 9.35 16.40 3.29
CA ASP A 25 8.99 17.17 4.50
C ASP A 25 7.65 16.70 5.08
N ALA A 26 6.83 16.00 4.28
CA ALA A 26 5.57 15.40 4.71
C ALA A 26 5.71 13.94 5.22
N VAL A 27 6.90 13.34 5.11
CA VAL A 27 7.12 11.95 5.53
C VAL A 27 7.43 11.88 7.02
N ASP A 28 6.60 11.19 7.78
CA ASP A 28 6.87 10.89 9.17
C ASP A 28 7.82 9.67 9.28
N THR A 29 9.05 9.93 9.71
CA THR A 29 10.09 8.93 9.88
C THR A 29 10.27 8.48 11.34
N SER A 30 9.41 8.92 12.24
CA SER A 30 9.47 8.59 13.67
C SER A 30 9.09 7.14 13.98
N GLY A 31 8.36 6.49 13.06
CA GLY A 31 7.95 5.10 13.19
C GLY A 31 9.13 4.12 13.23
N ASP A 32 9.07 3.11 14.09
CA ASP A 32 10.08 2.05 14.13
C ASP A 32 9.91 1.10 12.94
N GLY A 33 10.86 1.16 12.01
CA GLY A 33 10.92 0.28 10.84
C GLY A 33 10.03 0.66 9.64
N VAL A 34 9.24 1.75 9.72
CA VAL A 34 8.40 2.26 8.64
C VAL A 34 8.55 3.76 8.46
N ASP A 35 8.34 4.23 7.24
CA ASP A 35 8.15 5.63 6.93
C ASP A 35 6.67 5.83 6.58
N ILE A 36 5.99 6.74 7.28
CA ILE A 36 4.59 7.05 7.01
C ILE A 36 4.56 8.15 5.95
N LEU A 37 4.08 7.81 4.78
CA LEU A 37 4.05 8.70 3.62
C LEU A 37 2.79 9.56 3.58
N HIS A 38 1.70 9.08 4.17
CA HIS A 38 0.41 9.76 4.25
C HIS A 38 -0.42 9.20 5.39
N TYR A 39 -1.07 10.09 6.13
CA TYR A 39 -2.18 9.77 7.03
C TYR A 39 -3.48 10.22 6.37
N GLY A 40 -4.54 9.47 6.57
CA GLY A 40 -5.87 9.89 6.15
C GLY A 40 -6.28 11.19 6.85
N GLU A 41 -6.81 12.14 6.08
CA GLU A 41 -7.25 13.46 6.56
C GLU A 41 -8.78 13.54 6.68
N VAL A 42 -9.47 12.44 6.45
CA VAL A 42 -10.94 12.41 6.56
C VAL A 42 -11.29 12.52 8.03
N ASP A 43 -12.20 13.46 8.38
CA ASP A 43 -12.87 13.47 9.69
C ASP A 43 -13.65 12.14 9.81
N ALA A 44 -12.93 11.13 10.27
CA ALA A 44 -13.42 9.77 10.34
C ALA A 44 -14.57 9.71 11.31
N GLY A 45 -15.79 9.55 10.80
CA GLY A 45 -16.89 9.05 11.60
C GLY A 45 -16.61 7.62 12.03
N GLU A 46 -17.29 7.11 13.04
CA GLU A 46 -17.12 5.74 13.53
C GLU A 46 -17.28 4.67 12.44
N ASP A 47 -17.95 4.99 11.33
CA ASP A 47 -18.22 4.09 10.21
C ASP A 47 -17.30 4.31 8.99
N THR A 48 -16.26 5.15 9.11
CA THR A 48 -15.35 5.41 7.98
C THR A 48 -14.37 4.27 7.82
N PRO A 49 -14.29 3.62 6.64
CA PRO A 49 -13.34 2.53 6.42
C PRO A 49 -11.88 3.00 6.52
N GLU A 50 -11.08 2.29 7.30
CA GLU A 50 -9.66 2.54 7.51
C GLU A 50 -8.81 1.55 6.69
N VAL A 51 -8.05 2.06 5.73
CA VAL A 51 -7.22 1.24 4.84
C VAL A 51 -5.74 1.55 5.03
N LEU A 52 -4.95 0.52 5.32
CA LEU A 52 -3.49 0.59 5.34
C LEU A 52 -2.92 0.15 3.99
N ILE A 53 -2.28 1.05 3.26
CA ILE A 53 -1.50 0.70 2.06
C ILE A 53 -0.03 0.55 2.44
N VAL A 54 0.47 -0.67 2.37
CA VAL A 54 1.91 -0.95 2.50
C VAL A 54 2.52 -0.90 1.11
N SER A 55 3.14 0.22 0.81
CA SER A 55 3.70 0.54 -0.51
C SER A 55 5.17 0.19 -0.55
N ILE A 56 5.59 -0.57 -1.56
CA ILE A 56 6.97 -1.03 -1.66
C ILE A 56 7.71 -0.27 -2.75
N GLY A 57 8.64 0.57 -2.31
CA GLY A 57 9.61 1.23 -3.18
C GLY A 57 8.97 2.06 -4.30
N ALA A 58 9.09 1.60 -5.55
CA ALA A 58 8.61 2.33 -6.73
C ALA A 58 7.08 2.51 -6.78
N MET A 59 6.34 1.82 -5.91
CA MET A 59 4.87 1.96 -5.85
C MET A 59 4.42 3.14 -5.00
N SER A 60 5.29 3.76 -4.18
CA SER A 60 4.93 4.82 -3.23
C SER A 60 4.20 6.00 -3.88
N ALA A 61 4.69 6.51 -5.01
CA ALA A 61 4.03 7.62 -5.71
C ALA A 61 2.61 7.25 -6.18
N ARG A 62 2.41 6.03 -6.72
CA ARG A 62 1.10 5.56 -7.16
C ARG A 62 0.15 5.32 -6.01
N SER A 63 0.66 4.79 -4.91
CA SER A 63 -0.13 4.57 -3.69
C SER A 63 -0.60 5.90 -3.09
N LEU A 64 0.23 6.95 -3.11
CA LEU A 64 -0.15 8.29 -2.68
C LEU A 64 -1.21 8.93 -3.58
N GLU A 65 -1.11 8.74 -4.89
CA GLU A 65 -2.15 9.20 -5.82
C GLU A 65 -3.46 8.43 -5.63
N ALA A 66 -3.39 7.11 -5.43
CA ALA A 66 -4.55 6.28 -5.11
C ALA A 66 -5.21 6.69 -3.79
N ALA A 67 -4.42 7.00 -2.75
CA ALA A 67 -4.92 7.46 -1.46
C ALA A 67 -5.75 8.75 -1.59
N LYS A 68 -5.34 9.69 -2.44
CA LYS A 68 -6.13 10.90 -2.72
C LYS A 68 -7.48 10.58 -3.35
N LEU A 69 -7.49 9.67 -4.34
CA LEU A 69 -8.73 9.24 -5.00
C LEU A 69 -9.67 8.52 -4.04
N LEU A 70 -9.13 7.77 -3.08
CA LEU A 70 -9.89 7.07 -2.05
C LEU A 70 -10.46 8.05 -1.02
N GLY A 71 -9.68 9.05 -0.59
CA GLY A 71 -10.14 10.11 0.29
C GLY A 71 -11.32 10.91 -0.29
N GLU A 72 -11.33 11.16 -1.61
CA GLU A 72 -12.47 11.77 -2.32
C GLU A 72 -13.75 10.92 -2.27
N GLN A 73 -13.61 9.61 -1.97
CA GLN A 73 -14.71 8.66 -1.83
C GLN A 73 -15.05 8.34 -0.36
N GLY A 74 -14.44 9.05 0.59
CA GLY A 74 -14.73 8.89 2.02
C GLY A 74 -14.05 7.69 2.66
N ILE A 75 -13.01 7.14 2.03
CA ILE A 75 -12.19 6.06 2.60
C ILE A 75 -10.95 6.69 3.23
N ASN A 76 -10.71 6.42 4.51
CA ASN A 76 -9.52 6.87 5.21
C ASN A 76 -8.32 5.97 4.88
N VAL A 77 -7.19 6.56 4.51
CA VAL A 77 -6.04 5.79 4.01
C VAL A 77 -4.77 6.21 4.70
N THR A 78 -4.07 5.26 5.27
CA THR A 78 -2.68 5.42 5.70
C THR A 78 -1.75 4.74 4.69
N VAL A 79 -0.73 5.45 4.20
CA VAL A 79 0.27 4.91 3.28
C VAL A 79 1.61 4.84 3.97
N ILE A 80 2.21 3.66 4.01
CA ILE A 80 3.53 3.44 4.60
C ILE A 80 4.51 2.82 3.60
N ASP A 81 5.80 3.08 3.78
CA ASP A 81 6.90 2.37 3.12
C ASP A 81 7.76 1.68 4.19
N PRO A 82 7.81 0.35 4.26
CA PRO A 82 8.67 -0.34 5.20
C PRO A 82 10.13 -0.14 4.82
N ARG A 83 10.97 0.28 5.77
CA ARG A 83 12.42 0.48 5.55
C ARG A 83 13.14 -0.81 5.22
N TRP A 84 12.63 -1.92 5.75
CA TRP A 84 13.11 -3.26 5.50
C TRP A 84 11.94 -4.16 5.17
N VAL A 85 12.08 -4.90 4.09
CA VAL A 85 11.05 -5.85 3.65
C VAL A 85 11.13 -7.19 4.37
N ALA A 86 12.29 -7.51 4.89
CA ALA A 86 12.54 -8.73 5.69
C ALA A 86 13.61 -8.45 6.77
N PRO A 87 13.35 -8.77 8.03
CA PRO A 87 12.06 -9.22 8.56
C PRO A 87 10.99 -8.13 8.48
N VAL A 88 9.71 -8.51 8.47
CA VAL A 88 8.58 -7.55 8.57
C VAL A 88 8.66 -6.85 9.92
N ALA A 89 8.62 -5.52 9.90
CA ALA A 89 8.72 -4.74 11.14
C ALA A 89 7.45 -4.91 12.00
N GLY A 90 7.61 -4.94 13.32
CA GLY A 90 6.49 -5.02 14.26
C GLY A 90 5.51 -3.84 14.14
N SER A 91 6.00 -2.67 13.73
CA SER A 91 5.17 -1.49 13.43
C SER A 91 4.19 -1.71 12.27
N VAL A 92 4.56 -2.50 11.24
CA VAL A 92 3.62 -2.88 10.17
C VAL A 92 2.49 -3.73 10.73
N VAL A 93 2.81 -4.67 11.62
CA VAL A 93 1.82 -5.54 12.29
C VAL A 93 0.90 -4.71 13.20
N ALA A 94 1.47 -3.79 13.97
CA ALA A 94 0.69 -2.91 14.86
C ALA A 94 -0.27 -2.01 14.06
N LEU A 95 0.22 -1.35 13.00
CA LEU A 95 -0.64 -0.54 12.13
C LEU A 95 -1.74 -1.38 11.46
N ALA A 96 -1.42 -2.60 11.03
CA ALA A 96 -2.41 -3.48 10.42
C ALA A 96 -3.56 -3.82 11.39
N ALA A 97 -3.27 -3.95 12.69
CA ALA A 97 -4.30 -4.24 13.71
C ALA A 97 -5.27 -3.07 13.96
N ASP A 98 -4.85 -1.84 13.60
CA ASP A 98 -5.64 -0.62 13.77
C ASP A 98 -6.41 -0.23 12.49
N HIS A 99 -6.44 -1.09 11.46
CA HIS A 99 -7.10 -0.81 10.19
C HIS A 99 -8.06 -1.96 9.80
N ASP A 100 -9.06 -1.66 8.98
CA ASP A 100 -10.07 -2.62 8.50
C ASP A 100 -9.55 -3.47 7.33
N LEU A 101 -8.61 -2.94 6.57
CA LEU A 101 -8.04 -3.58 5.39
C LEU A 101 -6.56 -3.24 5.23
N VAL A 102 -5.74 -4.24 5.00
CA VAL A 102 -4.35 -4.07 4.57
C VAL A 102 -4.24 -4.35 3.08
N VAL A 103 -3.66 -3.40 2.34
CA VAL A 103 -3.35 -3.55 0.92
C VAL A 103 -1.85 -3.43 0.72
N THR A 104 -1.21 -4.44 0.16
CA THR A 104 0.21 -4.34 -0.22
C THR A 104 0.33 -4.01 -1.70
N ALA A 105 1.16 -3.03 -2.04
CA ALA A 105 1.43 -2.62 -3.42
C ALA A 105 2.92 -2.79 -3.71
N GLU A 106 3.26 -3.76 -4.57
CA GLU A 106 4.64 -4.10 -4.92
C GLU A 106 4.85 -4.20 -6.44
N ASP A 107 6.00 -3.78 -6.91
CA ASP A 107 6.46 -4.00 -8.29
C ASP A 107 7.22 -5.34 -8.37
N GLY A 108 6.58 -6.36 -7.88
CA GLY A 108 7.08 -7.72 -7.76
C GLY A 108 5.93 -8.72 -7.95
N LEU A 109 6.25 -10.01 -7.87
CA LEU A 109 5.26 -11.07 -8.02
C LEU A 109 4.33 -11.12 -6.79
N ILE A 110 3.02 -11.15 -7.02
CA ILE A 110 2.01 -11.34 -5.94
C ILE A 110 2.28 -12.62 -5.14
N ARG A 111 2.72 -13.69 -5.80
CA ARG A 111 3.00 -14.98 -5.15
C ARG A 111 4.44 -15.03 -4.65
N GLY A 112 4.59 -15.14 -3.32
CA GLY A 112 5.91 -15.17 -2.69
C GLY A 112 6.62 -13.82 -2.65
N GLY A 113 5.94 -12.72 -3.01
CA GLY A 113 6.40 -11.36 -2.83
C GLY A 113 6.23 -10.88 -1.39
N ILE A 114 6.48 -9.60 -1.18
CA ILE A 114 6.49 -8.97 0.14
C ILE A 114 5.10 -9.02 0.78
N GLY A 115 4.04 -8.86 -0.02
CA GLY A 115 2.67 -8.99 0.46
C GLY A 115 2.36 -10.38 1.03
N SER A 116 3.03 -11.44 0.56
CA SER A 116 2.90 -12.77 1.15
C SER A 116 3.59 -12.86 2.51
N MET A 117 4.74 -12.22 2.67
CA MET A 117 5.48 -12.16 3.95
C MET A 117 4.72 -11.35 5.00
N ILE A 118 4.08 -10.25 4.59
CA ILE A 118 3.23 -9.45 5.47
C ILE A 118 2.02 -10.26 5.94
N ALA A 119 1.31 -10.92 5.03
CA ALA A 119 0.19 -11.78 5.40
C ALA A 119 0.59 -12.92 6.37
N GLU A 120 1.77 -13.51 6.17
CA GLU A 120 2.33 -14.51 7.09
C GLU A 120 2.66 -13.90 8.46
N ALA A 121 3.25 -12.70 8.48
CA ALA A 121 3.58 -12.00 9.74
C ALA A 121 2.33 -11.62 10.54
N LEU A 122 1.26 -11.14 9.88
CA LEU A 122 -0.02 -10.85 10.53
C LEU A 122 -0.65 -12.12 11.10
N SER A 123 -0.67 -13.18 10.33
CA SER A 123 -1.20 -14.48 10.80
C SER A 123 -0.39 -15.02 12.00
N ALA A 124 0.93 -14.89 12.00
CA ALA A 124 1.79 -15.28 13.12
C ALA A 124 1.58 -14.43 14.38
N ALA A 125 1.11 -13.19 14.22
CA ALA A 125 0.79 -12.26 15.30
C ALA A 125 -0.69 -12.31 15.72
N GLU A 126 -1.48 -13.23 15.18
CA GLU A 126 -2.93 -13.36 15.44
C GLU A 126 -3.71 -12.08 15.12
N VAL A 127 -3.28 -11.34 14.08
CA VAL A 127 -3.99 -10.17 13.54
C VAL A 127 -4.89 -10.63 12.41
N ASP A 128 -6.21 -10.47 12.59
CA ASP A 128 -7.24 -10.96 11.67
C ASP A 128 -7.59 -9.98 10.54
N THR A 129 -6.93 -8.83 10.47
CA THR A 129 -7.17 -7.83 9.42
C THR A 129 -6.97 -8.44 8.03
N PRO A 130 -7.97 -8.34 7.13
CA PRO A 130 -7.87 -8.87 5.78
C PRO A 130 -6.70 -8.27 5.02
N VAL A 131 -5.97 -9.10 4.26
CA VAL A 131 -4.87 -8.65 3.41
C VAL A 131 -5.23 -8.84 1.95
N ARG A 132 -5.13 -7.76 1.17
CA ARG A 132 -5.20 -7.78 -0.30
C ARG A 132 -3.84 -7.40 -0.88
N ARG A 133 -3.48 -8.07 -1.96
CA ARG A 133 -2.13 -7.91 -2.55
C ARG A 133 -2.24 -7.45 -3.98
N LEU A 134 -1.54 -6.35 -4.29
CA LEU A 134 -1.36 -5.79 -5.62
C LEU A 134 0.09 -5.98 -6.04
N GLY A 135 0.30 -6.53 -7.23
CA GLY A 135 1.61 -6.82 -7.77
C GLY A 135 1.52 -7.54 -9.11
N ALA A 136 2.66 -7.92 -9.67
CA ALA A 136 2.71 -8.64 -10.93
C ALA A 136 2.06 -10.02 -10.79
N PRO A 137 1.07 -10.36 -11.63
CA PRO A 137 0.49 -11.69 -11.67
C PRO A 137 1.50 -12.70 -12.21
N GLY A 138 1.22 -13.99 -12.00
CA GLY A 138 2.13 -15.07 -12.36
C GLY A 138 2.12 -15.46 -13.86
N TYR A 139 1.76 -14.56 -14.75
CA TYR A 139 1.81 -14.75 -16.20
C TYR A 139 2.82 -13.78 -16.85
N PHE A 140 3.28 -14.11 -18.05
CA PHE A 140 4.13 -13.21 -18.83
C PHE A 140 3.29 -12.09 -19.46
N PRO A 141 3.59 -10.81 -19.16
CA PRO A 141 2.87 -9.70 -19.79
C PRO A 141 3.18 -9.63 -21.28
N LYS A 142 2.29 -8.99 -22.03
CA LYS A 142 2.59 -8.62 -23.40
C LYS A 142 3.74 -7.62 -23.44
N HIS A 143 4.49 -7.60 -24.56
CA HIS A 143 5.51 -6.58 -24.75
C HIS A 143 4.88 -5.18 -24.77
N GLY A 144 5.42 -4.29 -23.96
CA GLY A 144 4.92 -2.92 -23.82
C GLY A 144 5.90 -2.04 -23.04
N SER A 145 5.59 -0.77 -22.95
CA SER A 145 6.24 0.15 -22.03
C SER A 145 5.96 -0.24 -20.59
N ARG A 146 6.76 0.25 -19.63
CA ARG A 146 6.50 0.03 -18.21
C ARG A 146 5.09 0.47 -17.79
N GLY A 147 4.61 1.61 -18.32
CA GLY A 147 3.27 2.11 -18.04
C GLY A 147 2.17 1.13 -18.47
N GLU A 148 2.23 0.64 -19.70
CA GLU A 148 1.29 -0.34 -20.25
C GLU A 148 1.31 -1.67 -19.47
N VAL A 149 2.49 -2.11 -19.03
CA VAL A 149 2.60 -3.33 -18.21
C VAL A 149 2.00 -3.12 -16.82
N LEU A 150 2.22 -1.97 -16.19
CA LEU A 150 1.63 -1.67 -14.88
C LEU A 150 0.11 -1.49 -14.97
N GLU A 151 -0.41 -0.95 -16.07
CA GLU A 151 -1.84 -0.88 -16.33
C GLU A 151 -2.44 -2.29 -16.52
N ASP A 152 -1.80 -3.17 -17.30
CA ASP A 152 -2.19 -4.58 -17.47
C ASP A 152 -2.22 -5.34 -16.12
N PHE A 153 -1.37 -4.95 -15.19
CA PHE A 153 -1.29 -5.55 -13.84
C PHE A 153 -2.22 -4.90 -12.81
N GLY A 154 -2.98 -3.85 -13.19
CA GLY A 154 -3.86 -3.13 -12.25
C GLY A 154 -3.10 -2.23 -11.27
N LEU A 155 -1.89 -1.78 -11.62
CA LEU A 155 -0.99 -1.01 -10.76
C LEU A 155 -0.93 0.48 -11.12
N THR A 156 -1.94 1.02 -11.81
CA THR A 156 -2.11 2.48 -11.92
C THR A 156 -2.86 3.02 -10.69
N PRO A 157 -2.73 4.30 -10.34
CA PRO A 157 -3.42 4.88 -9.19
C PRO A 157 -4.94 4.64 -9.23
N GLU A 158 -5.55 4.80 -10.39
CA GLU A 158 -7.01 4.64 -10.60
C GLU A 158 -7.44 3.19 -10.40
N LEU A 159 -6.66 2.23 -10.91
CA LEU A 159 -6.96 0.80 -10.79
C LEU A 159 -6.71 0.30 -9.37
N ILE A 160 -5.68 0.81 -8.69
CA ILE A 160 -5.44 0.56 -7.27
C ILE A 160 -6.63 1.05 -6.45
N ALA A 161 -7.04 2.31 -6.65
CA ALA A 161 -8.18 2.89 -5.94
C ALA A 161 -9.48 2.12 -6.21
N SER A 162 -9.79 1.82 -7.47
CA SER A 162 -10.98 1.04 -7.83
C SER A 162 -11.01 -0.35 -7.18
N SER A 163 -9.88 -1.04 -7.14
CA SER A 163 -9.79 -2.34 -6.47
C SER A 163 -10.03 -2.24 -4.96
N ILE A 164 -9.51 -1.20 -4.33
CA ILE A 164 -9.68 -0.98 -2.90
C ILE A 164 -11.14 -0.66 -2.57
N VAL A 165 -11.79 0.20 -3.36
CA VAL A 165 -13.24 0.48 -3.19
C VAL A 165 -14.06 -0.80 -3.24
N GLU A 166 -13.84 -1.64 -4.25
CA GLU A 166 -14.54 -2.94 -4.38
C GLU A 166 -14.31 -3.83 -3.15
N TRP A 167 -13.09 -3.88 -2.63
CA TRP A 167 -12.79 -4.70 -1.45
C TRP A 167 -13.42 -4.16 -0.17
N VAL A 168 -13.43 -2.84 0.03
CA VAL A 168 -14.08 -2.20 1.16
C VAL A 168 -15.61 -2.44 1.12
N GLU A 169 -16.24 -2.25 -0.04
CA GLU A 169 -17.67 -2.54 -0.21
C GLU A 169 -18.02 -3.99 0.12
N ASN A 170 -17.18 -4.95 -0.30
CA ASN A 170 -17.39 -6.36 0.01
C ASN A 170 -17.26 -6.66 1.51
N LEU A 171 -16.27 -6.06 2.19
CA LEU A 171 -16.10 -6.22 3.64
C LEU A 171 -17.29 -5.67 4.42
N THR A 172 -17.80 -4.51 4.04
CA THR A 172 -18.97 -3.88 4.67
C THR A 172 -20.23 -4.72 4.44
N ALA A 173 -20.41 -5.29 3.26
CA ALA A 173 -21.55 -6.15 2.93
C ALA A 173 -21.52 -7.45 3.74
N ASP A 174 -20.34 -8.08 3.91
CA ASP A 174 -20.18 -9.30 4.71
C ASP A 174 -20.46 -9.03 6.21
N ALA A 175 -20.00 -7.89 6.73
CA ALA A 175 -20.30 -7.51 8.13
C ALA A 175 -21.80 -7.34 8.39
N THR A 176 -22.51 -6.69 7.45
CA THR A 176 -23.97 -6.48 7.56
C THR A 176 -24.78 -7.78 7.44
N ALA A 177 -24.26 -8.79 6.75
CA ALA A 177 -24.93 -10.08 6.56
C ALA A 177 -24.85 -11.00 7.79
N LEU A 178 -23.99 -10.68 8.76
CA LEU A 178 -23.77 -11.46 9.99
C LEU A 178 -24.56 -10.92 11.21
N GLU A 179 -25.21 -9.75 11.08
CA GLU A 179 -26.10 -9.15 12.07
C GLU A 179 -27.57 -9.58 11.83
#